data_0e89f723c2dc461ac3ff368e56a699cd
#
_entry.id   0e89f723c2dc461ac3ff368e56a699cd
#
_cell.length_a   1.000
_cell.length_b   1.000
_cell.length_c   1.000
_cell.angle_alpha   90.00
_cell.angle_beta   90.00
_cell.angle_gamma   90.00
#
_symmetry.space_group_name_H-M   'P 1'
#
loop_
_entity.id
_entity.type
_entity.pdbx_description
1 polymer ?
#
loop_
_entity_poly.entity_id
_entity_poly.type
_entity_poly.pdbx_seq_one_letter_code
_entity_poly.pdbx_strand_id
1 'polypeptide(L)'
;KANDMAAIVTDQFRILNANNFVETVDDSANSYYITLGLANPALAVGFGRTTTWNTDTPNPTDNFNYIDHSGDTQIFGKKVTSANIRRLITRRNWTQGTRYEMYRHDYSVTNPSPVTNSTRWYDSSYYVINKNFDVYVCIDNGSSGISSTGNASQDEPLFTDLEPSRAGESGDGYIWKYLFTVPPSDIIKFDSTEYISVPSNWPTSSETQIQSVRENGDSTINNNQIKKVYIDKPGFGYSQNIV
;
A
#
# COMPACT_ATOMS: atom_id res chain seq x y z
N LYS A 1 17.48 -38.51 -2.55
CA LYS A 1 17.05 -37.24 -1.92
C LYS A 1 16.17 -36.53 -2.95
N ALA A 2 14.87 -36.59 -2.78
CA ALA A 2 13.96 -35.75 -3.53
C ALA A 2 14.23 -34.29 -3.09
N ASN A 3 14.60 -33.47 -4.04
CA ASN A 3 14.62 -32.03 -3.82
C ASN A 3 13.15 -31.60 -3.68
N ASP A 4 12.70 -31.32 -2.49
CA ASP A 4 11.46 -30.59 -2.26
C ASP A 4 11.61 -29.22 -2.91
N MET A 5 11.12 -29.12 -4.15
CA MET A 5 10.93 -27.81 -4.78
C MET A 5 9.73 -27.15 -4.11
N ALA A 6 9.99 -26.25 -3.19
CA ALA A 6 8.95 -25.41 -2.65
C ALA A 6 8.30 -24.62 -3.80
N ALA A 7 6.98 -24.72 -3.93
CA ALA A 7 6.25 -23.94 -4.91
C ALA A 7 6.41 -22.46 -4.58
N ILE A 8 7.04 -21.70 -5.47
CA ILE A 8 7.21 -20.26 -5.31
C ILE A 8 5.95 -19.57 -5.81
N VAL A 9 5.15 -19.05 -4.92
CA VAL A 9 4.03 -18.18 -5.26
C VAL A 9 4.58 -16.78 -5.49
N THR A 10 4.59 -16.33 -6.74
CA THR A 10 5.07 -15.00 -7.12
C THR A 10 4.08 -13.91 -6.72
N ASP A 11 4.57 -12.69 -6.52
CA ASP A 11 3.70 -11.54 -6.22
C ASP A 11 2.72 -11.25 -7.35
N GLN A 12 3.12 -11.46 -8.60
CA GLN A 12 2.21 -11.36 -9.75
C GLN A 12 1.05 -12.34 -9.69
N PHE A 13 1.31 -13.58 -9.28
CA PHE A 13 0.25 -14.57 -9.12
C PHE A 13 -0.73 -14.18 -8.01
N ARG A 14 -0.22 -13.62 -6.90
CA ARG A 14 -1.06 -13.09 -5.82
C ARG A 14 -1.91 -11.92 -6.28
N ILE A 15 -1.33 -10.98 -7.03
CA ILE A 15 -2.04 -9.83 -7.60
C ILE A 15 -3.12 -10.30 -8.58
N LEU A 16 -2.78 -11.25 -9.46
CA LEU A 16 -3.75 -11.82 -10.41
C LEU A 16 -4.93 -12.49 -9.69
N ASN A 17 -4.66 -13.30 -8.67
CA ASN A 17 -5.71 -13.95 -7.89
C ASN A 17 -6.59 -12.95 -7.16
N ALA A 18 -6.00 -11.91 -6.57
CA ALA A 18 -6.76 -10.86 -5.92
C ALA A 18 -7.66 -10.10 -6.90
N ASN A 19 -7.14 -9.81 -8.11
CA ASN A 19 -7.94 -9.16 -9.16
C ASN A 19 -9.09 -10.05 -9.61
N ASN A 20 -8.82 -11.31 -9.92
CA ASN A 20 -9.85 -12.28 -10.34
C ASN A 20 -10.94 -12.44 -9.26
N PHE A 21 -10.55 -12.44 -7.97
CA PHE A 21 -11.52 -12.53 -6.89
C PHE A 21 -12.43 -11.29 -6.85
N VAL A 22 -11.87 -10.08 -6.97
CA VAL A 22 -12.66 -8.84 -7.01
C VAL A 22 -13.62 -8.84 -8.20
N GLU A 23 -13.14 -9.19 -9.38
CA GLU A 23 -13.96 -9.29 -10.60
C GLU A 23 -15.09 -10.31 -10.42
N THR A 24 -14.79 -11.45 -9.80
CA THR A 24 -15.81 -12.52 -9.59
C THR A 24 -16.89 -12.05 -8.58
N VAL A 25 -16.54 -11.24 -7.60
CA VAL A 25 -17.52 -10.68 -6.65
C VAL A 25 -18.37 -9.58 -7.29
N ASP A 26 -17.81 -8.83 -8.23
CA ASP A 26 -18.54 -7.79 -8.97
C ASP A 26 -19.48 -8.38 -10.02
N ASP A 27 -19.27 -9.63 -10.44
CA ASP A 27 -20.15 -10.32 -11.37
C ASP A 27 -21.51 -10.62 -10.72
N SER A 28 -22.56 -10.11 -11.33
CA SER A 28 -23.94 -10.29 -10.85
C SER A 28 -24.41 -11.76 -10.86
N ALA A 29 -23.77 -12.63 -11.64
CA ALA A 29 -24.07 -14.05 -11.67
C ALA A 29 -23.59 -14.81 -10.44
N ASN A 30 -22.67 -14.23 -9.69
CA ASN A 30 -22.06 -14.85 -8.51
C ASN A 30 -22.63 -14.26 -7.21
N SER A 31 -22.66 -15.08 -6.17
CA SER A 31 -23.07 -14.65 -4.83
C SER A 31 -22.10 -15.22 -3.80
N TYR A 32 -21.38 -14.33 -3.16
CA TYR A 32 -20.44 -14.66 -2.09
C TYR A 32 -21.01 -14.23 -0.74
N TYR A 33 -20.79 -15.06 0.24
CA TYR A 33 -21.17 -14.78 1.63
C TYR A 33 -19.96 -14.97 2.53
N ILE A 34 -19.81 -14.07 3.48
CA ILE A 34 -18.88 -14.23 4.58
C ILE A 34 -19.66 -14.65 5.80
N THR A 35 -19.19 -15.65 6.51
CA THR A 35 -19.78 -16.14 7.74
C THR A 35 -18.74 -16.12 8.84
N LEU A 36 -19.18 -15.89 10.07
CA LEU A 36 -18.35 -15.93 11.26
C LEU A 36 -18.88 -17.01 12.20
N GLY A 37 -18.04 -17.98 12.51
CA GLY A 37 -18.28 -18.98 13.53
C GLY A 37 -17.51 -18.68 14.82
N LEU A 38 -17.75 -19.47 15.86
CA LEU A 38 -16.99 -19.38 17.10
C LEU A 38 -15.58 -19.94 16.91
N ALA A 39 -14.64 -19.44 17.72
CA ALA A 39 -13.29 -19.97 17.74
C ALA A 39 -13.29 -21.43 18.21
N ASN A 40 -12.34 -22.24 17.72
CA ASN A 40 -12.25 -23.63 18.07
C ASN A 40 -11.94 -23.82 19.56
N PRO A 41 -12.81 -24.55 20.33
CA PRO A 41 -12.63 -24.79 21.76
C PRO A 41 -11.45 -25.72 22.05
N ALA A 42 -10.95 -26.47 21.08
CA ALA A 42 -9.82 -27.39 21.27
C ALA A 42 -8.47 -26.69 21.37
N LEU A 43 -8.37 -25.43 20.96
CA LEU A 43 -7.15 -24.65 21.12
C LEU A 43 -6.93 -24.37 22.62
N ALA A 44 -5.67 -24.51 23.06
CA ALA A 44 -5.29 -24.26 24.45
C ALA A 44 -5.57 -22.80 24.88
N VAL A 45 -5.54 -21.90 23.94
CA VAL A 45 -5.93 -20.49 24.06
C VAL A 45 -7.15 -20.28 23.18
N GLY A 46 -8.30 -20.07 23.75
CA GLY A 46 -9.49 -19.86 22.97
C GLY A 46 -10.75 -19.96 23.78
N PHE A 47 -11.87 -19.93 23.11
CA PHE A 47 -13.23 -19.84 23.60
C PHE A 47 -13.44 -20.47 25.02
N GLY A 48 -13.64 -19.60 26.02
CA GLY A 48 -13.96 -19.97 27.40
C GLY A 48 -12.83 -20.62 28.19
N ARG A 49 -11.62 -20.74 27.67
CA ARG A 49 -10.53 -21.46 28.33
C ARG A 49 -9.45 -20.61 28.99
N THR A 50 -9.37 -19.33 28.66
CA THR A 50 -8.39 -18.46 29.28
C THR A 50 -8.98 -17.13 29.69
N THR A 51 -8.47 -16.61 30.80
CA THR A 51 -8.74 -15.23 31.25
C THR A 51 -8.07 -14.17 30.40
N THR A 52 -7.24 -14.57 29.45
CA THR A 52 -6.42 -13.69 28.62
C THR A 52 -6.99 -13.40 27.23
N TRP A 53 -8.18 -13.94 26.91
CA TRP A 53 -8.83 -13.71 25.62
C TRP A 53 -8.91 -12.23 25.23
N ASN A 54 -9.20 -11.36 26.17
CA ASN A 54 -9.32 -9.92 25.94
C ASN A 54 -7.98 -9.21 25.76
N THR A 55 -6.89 -9.80 26.23
CA THR A 55 -5.54 -9.23 26.18
C THR A 55 -4.66 -9.90 25.13
N ASP A 56 -4.96 -11.15 24.81
CA ASP A 56 -4.23 -11.96 23.84
C ASP A 56 -5.23 -12.74 22.99
N THR A 57 -5.85 -12.04 22.06
CA THR A 57 -6.81 -12.63 21.12
C THR A 57 -6.09 -13.62 20.22
N PRO A 58 -6.50 -14.91 20.16
CA PRO A 58 -5.85 -15.88 19.31
C PRO A 58 -5.99 -15.49 17.82
N ASN A 59 -4.91 -15.66 17.09
CA ASN A 59 -4.92 -15.45 15.65
C ASN A 59 -5.87 -16.45 14.96
N PRO A 60 -6.59 -16.01 13.92
CA PRO A 60 -7.40 -16.93 13.11
C PRO A 60 -6.50 -18.01 12.50
N THR A 61 -6.99 -19.22 12.47
CA THR A 61 -6.29 -20.32 11.81
C THR A 61 -6.57 -20.31 10.31
N ASP A 62 -5.51 -20.35 9.51
CA ASP A 62 -5.60 -20.43 8.04
C ASP A 62 -5.52 -21.89 7.58
N ASN A 63 -6.54 -22.66 7.95
CA ASN A 63 -6.66 -24.07 7.53
C ASN A 63 -8.13 -24.52 7.57
N PHE A 64 -8.39 -25.68 6.95
CA PHE A 64 -9.74 -26.26 6.86
C PHE A 64 -10.08 -27.27 7.97
N ASN A 65 -9.22 -27.46 8.96
CA ASN A 65 -9.41 -28.52 9.96
C ASN A 65 -10.66 -28.34 10.83
N TYR A 66 -11.21 -27.13 10.84
CA TYR A 66 -12.32 -26.76 11.73
C TYR A 66 -13.52 -26.20 10.98
N ILE A 67 -13.64 -26.53 9.68
CA ILE A 67 -14.71 -26.01 8.84
C ILE A 67 -16.09 -26.41 9.37
N ASP A 68 -16.23 -27.65 9.85
CA ASP A 68 -17.48 -28.16 10.40
C ASP A 68 -17.86 -27.38 11.67
N HIS A 69 -16.89 -27.18 12.58
CA HIS A 69 -17.14 -26.40 13.80
C HIS A 69 -17.54 -24.94 13.45
N SER A 70 -16.88 -24.32 12.50
CA SER A 70 -17.25 -22.97 12.04
C SER A 70 -18.64 -22.96 11.39
N GLY A 71 -19.01 -24.02 10.67
CA GLY A 71 -20.33 -24.18 10.07
C GLY A 71 -21.43 -24.33 11.10
N ASP A 72 -21.19 -25.18 12.09
CA ASP A 72 -22.18 -25.47 13.15
C ASP A 72 -22.38 -24.33 14.16
N THR A 73 -21.37 -23.48 14.29
CA THR A 73 -21.36 -22.38 15.27
C THR A 73 -21.53 -20.99 14.62
N GLN A 74 -22.09 -20.91 13.44
CA GLN A 74 -22.30 -19.63 12.75
C GLN A 74 -23.18 -18.68 13.59
N ILE A 75 -22.61 -17.51 13.88
CA ILE A 75 -23.29 -16.43 14.63
C ILE A 75 -23.61 -15.22 13.76
N PHE A 76 -23.00 -15.13 12.60
CA PHE A 76 -23.18 -14.02 11.68
C PHE A 76 -22.94 -14.47 10.24
N GLY A 77 -23.71 -13.90 9.32
CA GLY A 77 -23.52 -14.08 7.88
C GLY A 77 -23.92 -12.83 7.12
N LYS A 78 -23.15 -12.50 6.09
CA LYS A 78 -23.40 -11.33 5.25
C LYS A 78 -23.05 -11.65 3.80
N LYS A 79 -23.92 -11.21 2.87
CA LYS A 79 -23.57 -11.20 1.45
C LYS A 79 -22.45 -10.18 1.18
N VAL A 80 -21.43 -10.62 0.49
CA VAL A 80 -20.30 -9.76 0.05
C VAL A 80 -20.67 -9.10 -1.27
N THR A 81 -20.43 -7.81 -1.36
CA THR A 81 -20.60 -7.01 -2.59
C THR A 81 -19.32 -6.20 -2.81
N SER A 82 -19.17 -5.60 -3.98
CA SER A 82 -18.05 -4.70 -4.30
C SER A 82 -17.84 -3.59 -3.25
N ALA A 83 -18.91 -3.13 -2.61
CA ALA A 83 -18.84 -2.14 -1.52
C ALA A 83 -18.20 -2.68 -0.22
N ASN A 84 -18.03 -4.00 -0.11
CA ASN A 84 -17.45 -4.66 1.06
C ASN A 84 -16.00 -5.12 0.83
N ILE A 85 -15.44 -4.85 -0.32
CA ILE A 85 -14.08 -5.26 -0.70
C ILE A 85 -13.25 -4.03 -1.02
N ARG A 86 -12.03 -3.99 -0.51
CA ARG A 86 -11.01 -3.01 -0.86
C ARG A 86 -9.66 -3.69 -0.99
N ARG A 87 -8.84 -3.14 -1.86
CA ARG A 87 -7.41 -3.46 -1.86
C ARG A 87 -6.75 -2.69 -0.74
N LEU A 88 -5.86 -3.36 -0.03
CA LEU A 88 -5.14 -2.80 1.10
C LEU A 88 -3.65 -2.80 0.80
N ILE A 89 -2.97 -1.76 1.28
CA ILE A 89 -1.51 -1.71 1.34
C ILE A 89 -1.08 -1.51 2.79
N THR A 90 0.17 -1.84 3.09
CA THR A 90 0.73 -1.65 4.42
C THR A 90 0.64 -0.19 4.83
N ARG A 91 0.15 0.08 6.03
CA ARG A 91 0.10 1.44 6.58
C ARG A 91 1.49 1.93 6.92
N ARG A 92 1.86 3.07 6.39
CA ARG A 92 3.14 3.75 6.68
C ARG A 92 2.85 5.17 7.11
N ASN A 93 2.71 5.37 8.42
CA ASN A 93 2.49 6.71 8.96
C ASN A 93 3.74 7.54 8.77
N TRP A 94 3.57 8.78 8.33
CA TRP A 94 4.66 9.73 8.36
C TRP A 94 5.10 9.97 9.81
N THR A 95 6.40 9.97 10.05
CA THR A 95 6.98 10.22 11.36
C THR A 95 8.22 11.08 11.19
N GLN A 96 8.33 12.15 11.97
CA GLN A 96 9.47 13.06 11.94
C GLN A 96 10.78 12.32 12.25
N GLY A 97 11.82 12.66 11.53
CA GLY A 97 13.15 12.07 11.67
C GLY A 97 13.32 10.72 10.98
N THR A 98 12.26 10.17 10.39
CA THR A 98 12.33 8.92 9.63
C THR A 98 12.91 9.16 8.24
N ARG A 99 13.65 8.17 7.75
CA ARG A 99 14.19 8.16 6.39
C ARG A 99 13.29 7.33 5.51
N TYR A 100 12.79 7.96 4.43
CA TYR A 100 11.91 7.31 3.47
C TYR A 100 12.66 7.05 2.17
N GLU A 101 12.24 5.98 1.51
CA GLU A 101 12.74 5.62 0.19
C GLU A 101 12.11 6.51 -0.88
N MET A 102 12.80 6.69 -1.96
CA MET A 102 12.31 7.40 -3.12
C MET A 102 11.59 6.42 -4.06
N TYR A 103 10.45 6.81 -4.64
CA TYR A 103 9.80 6.02 -5.67
C TYR A 103 10.73 5.84 -6.86
N ARG A 104 10.76 4.63 -7.39
CA ARG A 104 11.55 4.28 -8.57
C ARG A 104 10.66 3.66 -9.64
N HIS A 105 10.83 4.12 -10.87
CA HIS A 105 10.12 3.60 -12.04
C HIS A 105 10.59 2.20 -12.46
N ASP A 106 11.79 1.82 -12.05
CA ASP A 106 12.43 0.55 -12.40
C ASP A 106 12.08 -0.61 -11.45
N TYR A 107 11.18 -0.40 -10.50
CA TYR A 107 10.56 -1.49 -9.76
C TYR A 107 9.83 -2.42 -10.71
N SER A 108 10.24 -3.66 -10.74
CA SER A 108 9.65 -4.68 -11.60
C SER A 108 9.84 -6.06 -11.01
N VAL A 109 9.25 -7.06 -11.66
CA VAL A 109 9.47 -8.48 -11.30
C VAL A 109 10.93 -8.87 -11.43
N THR A 110 11.63 -8.28 -12.39
CA THR A 110 13.05 -8.54 -12.64
C THR A 110 13.96 -7.66 -11.78
N ASN A 111 13.44 -6.61 -11.18
CA ASN A 111 14.13 -5.74 -10.24
C ASN A 111 13.27 -5.48 -9.00
N PRO A 112 13.03 -6.49 -8.16
CA PRO A 112 12.17 -6.38 -6.98
C PRO A 112 12.87 -5.70 -5.80
N SER A 113 14.19 -5.56 -5.87
CA SER A 113 14.98 -4.92 -4.83
C SER A 113 15.36 -3.53 -5.29
N PRO A 114 14.78 -2.49 -4.72
CA PRO A 114 15.29 -1.14 -4.87
C PRO A 114 16.75 -1.08 -4.35
N VAL A 115 17.48 -0.04 -4.71
CA VAL A 115 18.82 0.22 -4.18
C VAL A 115 18.83 0.42 -2.66
N THR A 116 17.67 0.51 -2.07
CA THR A 116 17.42 0.52 -0.64
C THR A 116 17.53 -0.88 -0.06
N ASN A 117 17.67 -1.00 1.24
CA ASN A 117 17.79 -2.28 1.93
C ASN A 117 16.51 -3.15 1.93
N SER A 118 15.45 -2.70 1.27
CA SER A 118 14.22 -3.48 1.14
C SER A 118 14.41 -4.64 0.19
N THR A 119 13.98 -5.82 0.60
CA THR A 119 14.09 -7.04 -0.19
C THR A 119 12.88 -7.26 -1.11
N ARG A 120 11.82 -6.48 -0.94
CA ARG A 120 10.58 -6.60 -1.70
C ARG A 120 9.94 -5.25 -1.92
N TRP A 121 9.29 -5.10 -3.06
CA TRP A 121 8.60 -3.88 -3.44
C TRP A 121 7.58 -3.39 -2.40
N TYR A 122 6.75 -4.27 -1.90
CA TYR A 122 5.73 -3.89 -0.90
C TYR A 122 6.30 -3.61 0.50
N ASP A 123 7.56 -3.95 0.76
CA ASP A 123 8.26 -3.61 2.00
C ASP A 123 8.87 -2.19 1.94
N SER A 124 8.96 -1.62 0.74
CA SER A 124 9.56 -0.30 0.53
C SER A 124 8.75 0.82 1.20
N SER A 125 9.44 1.82 1.70
CA SER A 125 8.87 2.97 2.42
C SER A 125 8.76 4.23 1.57
N TYR A 126 8.45 4.10 0.27
CA TYR A 126 8.38 5.21 -0.67
C TYR A 126 7.05 5.97 -0.66
N TYR A 127 6.12 5.58 0.17
CA TYR A 127 4.85 6.28 0.37
C TYR A 127 4.54 6.41 1.85
N VAL A 128 3.76 7.41 2.21
CA VAL A 128 3.33 7.67 3.58
C VAL A 128 1.88 8.11 3.62
N ILE A 129 1.24 7.92 4.77
CA ILE A 129 -0.03 8.53 5.11
C ILE A 129 0.18 9.52 6.26
N ASN A 130 -0.41 10.71 6.15
CA ASN A 130 -0.36 11.72 7.19
C ASN A 130 -1.53 11.57 8.18
N LYS A 131 -1.60 12.46 9.17
CA LYS A 131 -2.67 12.51 10.18
C LYS A 131 -4.05 12.86 9.62
N ASN A 132 -4.13 13.46 8.44
CA ASN A 132 -5.38 13.81 7.76
C ASN A 132 -5.89 12.70 6.84
N PHE A 133 -5.24 11.53 6.85
CA PHE A 133 -5.49 10.42 5.92
C PHE A 133 -5.16 10.73 4.46
N ASP A 134 -4.28 11.70 4.21
CA ASP A 134 -3.75 11.98 2.89
C ASP A 134 -2.55 11.09 2.61
N VAL A 135 -2.51 10.50 1.44
CA VAL A 135 -1.45 9.57 1.02
C VAL A 135 -0.54 10.27 0.01
N TYR A 136 0.75 10.15 0.25
CA TYR A 136 1.79 10.76 -0.58
C TYR A 136 2.81 9.72 -1.04
N VAL A 137 3.36 9.96 -2.21
CA VAL A 137 4.54 9.23 -2.71
C VAL A 137 5.77 10.12 -2.63
N CYS A 138 6.88 9.56 -2.18
CA CYS A 138 8.16 10.24 -2.12
C CYS A 138 8.79 10.26 -3.51
N ILE A 139 8.95 11.45 -4.07
CA ILE A 139 9.58 11.65 -5.39
C ILE A 139 11.07 11.92 -5.25
N ASP A 140 11.46 12.63 -4.17
CA ASP A 140 12.84 12.92 -3.84
C ASP A 140 13.00 12.83 -2.32
N ASN A 141 14.03 12.18 -1.85
CA ASN A 141 14.32 12.01 -0.42
C ASN A 141 15.54 12.82 0.05
N GLY A 142 15.96 13.80 -0.75
CA GLY A 142 17.08 14.66 -0.44
C GLY A 142 18.45 13.99 -0.53
N SER A 143 18.55 12.76 -1.02
CA SER A 143 19.84 12.12 -1.22
C SER A 143 20.55 12.68 -2.45
N SER A 144 21.88 12.73 -2.41
CA SER A 144 22.71 13.18 -3.53
C SER A 144 22.94 12.09 -4.60
N GLY A 145 21.98 11.22 -4.81
CA GLY A 145 22.04 10.12 -5.77
C GLY A 145 21.10 8.99 -5.32
N ILE A 146 21.07 7.89 -6.07
CA ILE A 146 20.27 6.71 -5.73
C ILE A 146 20.78 6.00 -4.48
N SER A 147 21.64 6.60 -3.74
CA SER A 147 22.02 6.05 -2.45
C SER A 147 20.79 6.09 -1.55
N SER A 148 20.44 4.99 -1.19
CA SER A 148 19.30 4.41 -0.55
C SER A 148 18.79 5.03 0.74
N THR A 149 19.50 5.90 1.37
CA THR A 149 19.14 6.25 2.74
C THR A 149 18.49 7.60 2.91
N GLY A 150 18.50 8.47 1.90
CA GLY A 150 17.88 9.81 1.97
C GLY A 150 18.24 10.59 3.23
N ASN A 151 17.71 11.76 3.38
CA ASN A 151 17.78 12.54 4.60
C ASN A 151 16.70 12.07 5.60
N ALA A 152 16.77 12.51 6.85
CA ALA A 152 15.68 12.34 7.80
C ALA A 152 14.58 13.37 7.47
N SER A 153 13.36 12.94 7.19
CA SER A 153 12.23 13.83 6.91
C SER A 153 11.84 14.62 8.15
N GLN A 154 11.74 15.94 8.03
CA GLN A 154 11.46 16.82 9.14
C GLN A 154 10.05 17.43 9.10
N ASP A 155 9.50 17.60 7.92
CA ASP A 155 8.22 18.26 7.70
C ASP A 155 7.17 17.28 7.19
N GLU A 156 6.02 17.24 7.87
CA GLU A 156 4.87 16.41 7.45
C GLU A 156 4.22 16.99 6.19
N PRO A 157 4.00 16.21 5.13
CA PRO A 157 3.25 16.70 3.98
C PRO A 157 1.76 16.86 4.35
N LEU A 158 1.25 18.08 4.18
CA LEU A 158 -0.13 18.44 4.52
C LEU A 158 -0.88 19.12 3.36
N PHE A 159 -0.25 19.22 2.19
CA PHE A 159 -0.82 19.85 1.00
C PHE A 159 -1.59 18.83 0.15
N THR A 160 -2.57 19.31 -0.57
CA THR A 160 -3.34 18.52 -1.54
C THR A 160 -3.15 19.01 -2.97
N ASP A 161 -2.14 19.84 -3.20
CA ASP A 161 -1.76 20.29 -4.52
C ASP A 161 -1.32 19.12 -5.39
N LEU A 162 -1.69 19.17 -6.66
CA LEU A 162 -1.42 18.09 -7.61
C LEU A 162 0.05 18.05 -8.06
N GLU A 163 0.76 19.15 -7.93
CA GLU A 163 2.18 19.22 -8.26
C GLU A 163 3.04 18.68 -7.11
N PRO A 164 4.11 17.94 -7.42
CA PRO A 164 5.07 17.55 -6.40
C PRO A 164 5.67 18.78 -5.70
N SER A 165 5.64 18.78 -4.38
CA SER A 165 6.06 19.92 -3.56
C SER A 165 6.86 19.48 -2.35
N ARG A 166 7.60 20.42 -1.77
CA ARG A 166 8.24 20.26 -0.47
C ARG A 166 7.20 20.37 0.64
N ALA A 167 7.43 19.66 1.74
CA ALA A 167 6.58 19.69 2.91
C ALA A 167 7.12 20.69 3.91
N GLY A 168 7.13 21.89 3.79
CA GLY A 168 7.63 22.87 4.76
C GLY A 168 9.00 23.43 4.40
N GLU A 169 9.69 24.02 5.38
CA GLU A 169 10.86 24.88 5.17
C GLU A 169 12.15 24.34 5.82
N SER A 170 12.15 23.14 6.38
CA SER A 170 13.32 22.57 7.07
C SER A 170 14.53 22.34 6.14
N GLY A 171 14.29 22.27 4.83
CA GLY A 171 15.35 22.03 3.86
C GLY A 171 15.85 20.58 3.86
N ASP A 172 15.05 19.63 4.36
CA ASP A 172 15.38 18.20 4.40
C ASP A 172 15.55 17.57 3.01
N GLY A 173 15.08 18.25 1.96
CA GLY A 173 15.23 17.86 0.57
C GLY A 173 14.11 16.97 0.07
N TYR A 174 13.14 16.62 0.90
CA TYR A 174 12.02 15.80 0.48
C TYR A 174 11.10 16.54 -0.48
N ILE A 175 10.68 15.80 -1.52
CA ILE A 175 9.61 16.22 -2.43
C ILE A 175 8.57 15.12 -2.44
N TRP A 176 7.36 15.49 -2.04
CA TRP A 176 6.22 14.60 -1.99
C TRP A 176 5.23 14.92 -3.11
N LYS A 177 4.55 13.90 -3.61
CA LYS A 177 3.40 14.05 -4.50
C LYS A 177 2.18 13.49 -3.80
N TYR A 178 1.15 14.31 -3.69
CA TYR A 178 -0.17 13.88 -3.22
C TYR A 178 -0.78 12.86 -4.18
N LEU A 179 -1.37 11.81 -3.64
CA LEU A 179 -2.02 10.76 -4.41
C LEU A 179 -3.54 10.76 -4.22
N PHE A 180 -3.99 10.63 -2.98
CA PHE A 180 -5.41 10.61 -2.63
C PHE A 180 -5.58 10.78 -1.12
N THR A 181 -6.80 11.16 -0.72
CA THR A 181 -7.25 11.11 0.67
C THR A 181 -8.13 9.89 0.86
N VAL A 182 -7.88 9.10 1.91
CA VAL A 182 -8.72 7.93 2.21
C VAL A 182 -10.14 8.42 2.55
N PRO A 183 -11.18 7.94 1.84
CA PRO A 183 -12.54 8.40 2.08
C PRO A 183 -13.02 8.03 3.48
N PRO A 184 -13.85 8.85 4.15
CA PRO A 184 -14.38 8.54 5.47
C PRO A 184 -15.12 7.19 5.55
N SER A 185 -15.78 6.79 4.49
CA SER A 185 -16.45 5.49 4.39
C SER A 185 -15.47 4.31 4.46
N ASP A 186 -14.29 4.49 3.90
CA ASP A 186 -13.24 3.47 3.90
C ASP A 186 -12.46 3.48 5.21
N ILE A 187 -12.26 4.66 5.82
CA ILE A 187 -11.67 4.76 7.16
C ILE A 187 -12.50 3.94 8.16
N ILE A 188 -13.82 4.12 8.16
CA ILE A 188 -14.70 3.40 9.11
C ILE A 188 -14.68 1.89 8.91
N LYS A 189 -14.52 1.42 7.66
CA LYS A 189 -14.69 0.00 7.32
C LYS A 189 -13.38 -0.77 7.21
N PHE A 190 -12.31 -0.14 6.76
CA PHE A 190 -11.11 -0.82 6.29
C PHE A 190 -9.82 -0.29 6.90
N ASP A 191 -9.85 0.87 7.58
CA ASP A 191 -8.64 1.40 8.21
C ASP A 191 -8.24 0.56 9.43
N SER A 192 -6.95 0.33 9.55
CA SER A 192 -6.37 -0.39 10.68
C SER A 192 -4.98 0.18 11.01
N THR A 193 -4.38 -0.31 12.09
CA THR A 193 -3.01 0.04 12.45
C THR A 193 -1.97 -0.48 11.45
N GLU A 194 -2.32 -1.51 10.68
CA GLU A 194 -1.40 -2.21 9.78
C GLU A 194 -1.66 -1.91 8.29
N TYR A 195 -2.89 -1.56 7.94
CA TYR A 195 -3.30 -1.42 6.53
C TYR A 195 -4.14 -0.18 6.29
N ILE A 196 -4.02 0.35 5.07
CA ILE A 196 -4.90 1.40 4.53
C ILE A 196 -5.53 0.92 3.23
N SER A 197 -6.75 1.39 2.96
CA SER A 197 -7.43 1.11 1.69
C SER A 197 -6.83 1.97 0.57
N VAL A 198 -6.80 1.39 -0.63
CA VAL A 198 -6.42 2.09 -1.85
C VAL A 198 -7.55 2.05 -2.87
N PRO A 199 -7.66 3.05 -3.76
CA PRO A 199 -8.63 3.03 -4.85
C PRO A 199 -8.45 1.78 -5.70
N SER A 200 -9.53 1.02 -5.89
CA SER A 200 -9.46 -0.28 -6.60
C SER A 200 -9.27 -0.12 -8.11
N ASN A 201 -9.75 0.96 -8.69
CA ASN A 201 -9.78 1.20 -10.11
C ASN A 201 -9.04 2.49 -10.50
N TRP A 202 -7.81 2.65 -10.02
CA TRP A 202 -7.03 3.86 -10.31
C TRP A 202 -7.00 4.26 -11.78
N PRO A 203 -6.74 3.36 -12.75
CA PRO A 203 -6.68 3.72 -14.17
C PRO A 203 -8.00 4.17 -14.77
N THR A 204 -9.12 3.67 -14.23
CA THR A 204 -10.47 3.87 -14.80
C THR A 204 -11.42 4.61 -13.87
N SER A 205 -10.95 5.03 -12.68
CA SER A 205 -11.79 5.73 -11.72
C SER A 205 -12.32 7.04 -12.29
N SER A 206 -13.62 7.26 -12.09
CA SER A 206 -14.32 8.51 -12.39
C SER A 206 -14.41 9.45 -11.16
N GLU A 207 -13.85 9.05 -10.03
CA GLU A 207 -13.78 9.93 -8.86
C GLU A 207 -12.90 11.14 -9.18
N THR A 208 -13.47 12.33 -8.99
CA THR A 208 -12.82 13.61 -9.37
C THR A 208 -11.42 13.75 -8.79
N GLN A 209 -11.23 13.35 -7.54
CA GLN A 209 -9.93 13.42 -6.88
C GLN A 209 -8.89 12.53 -7.58
N ILE A 210 -9.21 11.26 -7.83
CA ILE A 210 -8.31 10.31 -8.46
C ILE A 210 -8.05 10.72 -9.91
N GLN A 211 -9.08 11.13 -10.61
CA GLN A 211 -8.97 11.62 -11.98
C GLN A 211 -8.03 12.83 -12.07
N SER A 212 -8.20 13.82 -11.21
CA SER A 212 -7.35 15.00 -11.19
C SER A 212 -5.88 14.67 -10.94
N VAL A 213 -5.58 13.76 -10.01
CA VAL A 213 -4.20 13.34 -9.73
C VAL A 213 -3.61 12.55 -10.89
N ARG A 214 -4.38 11.65 -11.48
CA ARG A 214 -3.98 10.84 -12.64
C ARG A 214 -3.69 11.71 -13.86
N GLU A 215 -4.58 12.65 -14.15
CA GLU A 215 -4.51 13.51 -15.33
C GLU A 215 -3.54 14.69 -15.18
N ASN A 216 -3.09 14.97 -13.96
CA ASN A 216 -2.13 16.06 -13.74
C ASN A 216 -0.80 15.90 -14.50
N GLY A 217 -0.42 14.67 -14.84
CA GLY A 217 0.76 14.39 -15.67
C GLY A 217 0.47 14.19 -17.15
N ASP A 218 -0.79 13.94 -17.51
CA ASP A 218 -1.23 13.51 -18.86
C ASP A 218 -2.41 14.33 -19.37
N SER A 219 -2.64 15.53 -18.84
CA SER A 219 -3.71 16.37 -19.33
C SER A 219 -3.41 16.93 -20.72
N THR A 220 -4.44 17.22 -21.48
CA THR A 220 -4.32 17.91 -22.76
C THR A 220 -3.65 19.29 -22.66
N ILE A 221 -3.62 19.86 -21.46
CA ILE A 221 -2.95 21.13 -21.17
C ILE A 221 -1.44 20.93 -20.99
N ASN A 222 -1.03 19.82 -20.39
CA ASN A 222 0.38 19.49 -20.15
C ASN A 222 0.98 18.52 -21.19
N ASN A 223 0.16 17.93 -22.00
CA ASN A 223 0.43 17.20 -23.24
C ASN A 223 1.79 16.47 -23.26
N ASN A 224 2.00 15.53 -22.34
CA ASN A 224 3.24 14.74 -22.20
C ASN A 224 4.51 15.57 -21.94
N GLN A 225 4.40 16.74 -21.36
CA GLN A 225 5.56 17.54 -21.01
C GLN A 225 6.33 16.92 -19.85
N ILE A 226 7.65 16.85 -19.99
CA ILE A 226 8.53 16.48 -18.89
C ILE A 226 8.56 17.64 -17.90
N LYS A 227 7.99 17.45 -16.71
CA LYS A 227 7.97 18.47 -15.66
C LYS A 227 9.26 18.52 -14.86
N LYS A 228 9.90 17.38 -14.64
CA LYS A 228 11.15 17.28 -13.86
C LYS A 228 11.98 16.10 -14.30
N VAL A 229 13.28 16.29 -14.33
CA VAL A 229 14.27 15.24 -14.60
C VAL A 229 15.11 15.06 -13.34
N TYR A 230 15.21 13.84 -12.86
CA TYR A 230 16.09 13.46 -11.76
C TYR A 230 17.33 12.77 -12.31
N ILE A 231 18.50 13.18 -11.85
CA ILE A 231 19.75 12.54 -12.23
C ILE A 231 20.03 11.42 -11.23
N ASP A 232 19.90 10.20 -11.68
CA ASP A 232 20.09 8.99 -10.91
C ASP A 232 21.57 8.77 -10.51
N LYS A 233 22.46 9.01 -11.46
CA LYS A 233 23.91 8.89 -11.26
C LYS A 233 24.60 10.09 -11.86
N PRO A 234 24.93 11.10 -11.06
CA PRO A 234 25.70 12.24 -11.56
C PRO A 234 27.09 11.75 -11.97
N GLY A 235 27.52 12.14 -13.15
CA GLY A 235 28.90 11.89 -13.59
C GLY A 235 29.90 12.73 -12.79
N PHE A 236 31.16 12.36 -12.87
CA PHE A 236 32.29 13.09 -12.26
C PHE A 236 33.05 13.92 -13.33
N GLY A 237 33.59 15.04 -12.91
CA GLY A 237 34.51 15.81 -13.70
C GLY A 237 33.91 16.79 -14.72
N TYR A 238 32.63 17.10 -14.60
CA TYR A 238 32.04 18.17 -15.41
C TYR A 238 32.42 19.53 -14.84
N SER A 239 32.99 20.40 -15.69
CA SER A 239 33.19 21.81 -15.35
C SER A 239 31.92 22.60 -15.61
N GLN A 240 31.67 23.65 -14.81
CA GLN A 240 30.47 24.49 -14.93
C GLN A 240 30.37 25.30 -16.22
N ASN A 241 31.34 25.26 -17.11
CA ASN A 241 31.43 26.12 -18.27
C ASN A 241 31.49 25.39 -19.63
N ILE A 242 30.90 24.19 -19.72
CA ILE A 242 30.71 23.57 -21.02
C ILE A 242 29.30 23.94 -21.51
N VAL A 243 29.23 25.02 -22.26
CA VAL A 243 28.07 25.37 -23.10
C VAL A 243 28.34 24.82 -24.49
#